data_f99c5ab45ac29da4e1b6af20de93fe1f
#
_entry.id   f99c5ab45ac29da4e1b6af20de93fe1f
#
_cell.length_a   1.000
_cell.length_b   1.000
_cell.length_c   1.000
_cell.angle_alpha   90.00
_cell.angle_beta   90.00
_cell.angle_gamma   90.00
#
_symmetry.space_group_name_H-M   'P 1'
#
loop_
_entity.id
_entity.type
_entity.pdbx_description
1 polymer ?
#
loop_
_entity_poly.entity_id
_entity_poly.type
_entity_poly.pdbx_seq_one_letter_code
_entity_poly.pdbx_strand_id
1 'polypeptide(L)'
;MQRLIRRSLLSVALSTIVASPLYAAEPAACKNVRLGVVNWTDVIATSAMAQVLLDGLGYQTKQTSASQQIIFAGIRDKRLDMFLGYWNPIMTQTITPFVDAKQVKVLDKPSLEDARATLAVPKYLADKGLKTFADIHKFEKELGGKIYGIEPGSGANTQIKAMIAKNQFGLGKFQLVESSEAGMLAAVDRAVRRKEAVVFFGWAPHPMNVNIDMVYLGDSQDALGPDEGRATVWTVTAPDYAERCPNAHRLLANLNFSAEDESRMMQPLLDHKDALESARQWLKDHPEDKARWLEGVTTFDGKPAADNLNLSAN
;
A
#
# COMPACT_ATOMS: atom_id res chain seq x y z
N MET A 1 73.12 -56.13 7.86
CA MET A 1 72.38 -55.63 6.71
C MET A 1 70.99 -55.19 7.19
N GLN A 2 70.81 -53.97 7.53
CA GLN A 2 69.50 -53.38 7.98
C GLN A 2 69.00 -52.50 6.82
N ARG A 3 67.86 -52.86 6.26
CA ARG A 3 67.14 -52.03 5.24
C ARG A 3 66.20 -51.13 5.96
N LEU A 4 66.40 -49.77 5.88
CA LEU A 4 65.48 -48.71 6.31
C LEU A 4 64.40 -48.55 5.25
N ILE A 5 63.15 -48.83 5.62
CA ILE A 5 61.97 -48.53 4.82
C ILE A 5 61.53 -47.06 5.16
N ARG A 6 61.70 -46.13 4.25
CA ARG A 6 61.14 -44.78 4.30
C ARG A 6 59.64 -44.86 3.94
N ARG A 7 58.77 -44.56 4.90
CA ARG A 7 57.35 -44.34 4.66
C ARG A 7 57.13 -42.85 4.30
N SER A 8 56.81 -42.60 3.01
CA SER A 8 56.36 -41.28 2.58
C SER A 8 54.89 -41.10 2.95
N LEU A 9 54.59 -40.16 3.85
CA LEU A 9 53.22 -39.72 4.16
C LEU A 9 52.80 -38.73 3.09
N LEU A 10 51.89 -39.14 2.19
CA LEU A 10 51.19 -38.26 1.25
C LEU A 10 50.08 -37.53 2.04
N SER A 11 50.25 -36.24 2.34
CA SER A 11 49.18 -35.39 2.87
C SER A 11 48.27 -34.96 1.74
N VAL A 12 47.08 -35.55 1.68
CA VAL A 12 45.99 -35.07 0.79
C VAL A 12 45.33 -33.85 1.44
N ALA A 13 45.61 -32.67 0.91
CA ALA A 13 44.89 -31.45 1.28
C ALA A 13 43.49 -31.51 0.68
N LEU A 14 42.47 -31.70 1.51
CA LEU A 14 41.06 -31.65 1.14
C LEU A 14 40.68 -30.18 1.02
N SER A 15 40.69 -29.62 -0.19
CA SER A 15 40.18 -28.26 -0.45
C SER A 15 38.64 -28.32 -0.44
N THR A 16 38.03 -27.82 0.64
CA THR A 16 36.58 -27.59 0.72
C THR A 16 36.23 -26.46 -0.24
N ILE A 17 35.67 -26.78 -1.39
CA ILE A 17 35.04 -25.80 -2.28
C ILE A 17 33.76 -25.36 -1.57
N VAL A 18 33.76 -24.15 -0.99
CA VAL A 18 32.55 -23.47 -0.53
C VAL A 18 31.80 -23.08 -1.81
N ALA A 19 30.81 -23.86 -2.18
CA ALA A 19 29.89 -23.50 -3.26
C ALA A 19 29.04 -22.32 -2.76
N SER A 20 29.38 -21.11 -3.15
CA SER A 20 28.49 -19.96 -3.02
C SER A 20 27.21 -20.26 -3.80
N PRO A 21 26.00 -20.02 -3.24
CA PRO A 21 24.78 -20.20 -4.00
C PRO A 21 24.82 -19.30 -5.22
N LEU A 22 24.87 -19.87 -6.41
CA LEU A 22 24.68 -19.15 -7.66
C LEU A 22 23.20 -18.76 -7.72
N TYR A 23 22.86 -17.54 -7.36
CA TYR A 23 21.55 -17.00 -7.68
C TYR A 23 21.49 -16.74 -9.18
N ALA A 24 20.47 -17.28 -9.84
CA ALA A 24 20.26 -17.01 -11.26
C ALA A 24 19.85 -15.56 -11.47
N ALA A 25 20.37 -14.94 -12.53
CA ALA A 25 19.90 -13.62 -12.95
C ALA A 25 18.41 -13.69 -13.30
N GLU A 26 17.70 -12.59 -13.07
CA GLU A 26 16.28 -12.47 -13.42
C GLU A 26 16.12 -12.54 -14.95
N PRO A 27 15.06 -13.17 -15.49
CA PRO A 27 14.80 -13.18 -16.92
C PRO A 27 14.75 -11.78 -17.53
N ALA A 28 15.32 -11.58 -18.71
CA ALA A 28 15.39 -10.27 -19.38
C ALA A 28 14.01 -9.60 -19.57
N ALA A 29 12.95 -10.40 -19.73
CA ALA A 29 11.57 -9.92 -19.82
C ALA A 29 11.07 -9.19 -18.53
N CYS A 30 11.73 -9.42 -17.39
CA CYS A 30 11.42 -8.80 -16.10
C CYS A 30 12.17 -7.49 -15.86
N LYS A 31 13.01 -7.05 -16.80
CA LYS A 31 13.78 -5.81 -16.68
C LYS A 31 12.89 -4.59 -16.46
N ASN A 32 11.78 -4.52 -17.20
CA ASN A 32 10.82 -3.43 -17.12
C ASN A 32 9.71 -3.82 -16.16
N VAL A 33 9.50 -3.01 -15.11
CA VAL A 33 8.47 -3.21 -14.09
C VAL A 33 7.48 -2.06 -14.13
N ARG A 34 6.20 -2.36 -14.32
CA ARG A 34 5.14 -1.37 -14.53
C ARG A 34 4.18 -1.36 -13.35
N LEU A 35 4.22 -0.28 -12.57
CA LEU A 35 3.39 -0.09 -11.38
C LEU A 35 2.14 0.72 -11.72
N GLY A 36 0.96 0.23 -11.31
CA GLY A 36 -0.25 1.03 -11.25
C GLY A 36 -0.29 1.80 -9.93
N VAL A 37 -0.64 3.08 -9.97
CA VAL A 37 -0.68 3.94 -8.79
C VAL A 37 -1.99 4.73 -8.78
N VAL A 38 -2.79 4.59 -7.72
CA VAL A 38 -3.88 5.52 -7.45
C VAL A 38 -3.29 6.73 -6.72
N ASN A 39 -3.87 7.91 -6.93
CA ASN A 39 -3.39 9.15 -6.29
C ASN A 39 -3.84 9.23 -4.81
N TRP A 40 -3.50 8.20 -4.04
CA TRP A 40 -3.61 8.19 -2.59
C TRP A 40 -2.20 8.26 -1.98
N THR A 41 -2.06 9.01 -0.91
CA THR A 41 -0.75 9.30 -0.32
C THR A 41 -0.03 8.04 0.13
N ASP A 42 -0.75 7.04 0.68
CA ASP A 42 -0.22 5.73 1.06
C ASP A 42 0.31 4.95 -0.14
N VAL A 43 -0.50 4.86 -1.23
CA VAL A 43 -0.10 4.16 -2.45
C VAL A 43 1.07 4.85 -3.16
N ILE A 44 1.11 6.17 -3.13
CA ILE A 44 2.26 6.93 -3.66
C ILE A 44 3.52 6.62 -2.86
N ALA A 45 3.44 6.63 -1.51
CA ALA A 45 4.58 6.34 -0.63
C ALA A 45 5.10 4.90 -0.82
N THR A 46 4.22 3.92 -0.76
CA THR A 46 4.59 2.50 -0.88
C THR A 46 5.07 2.13 -2.29
N SER A 47 4.47 2.73 -3.34
CA SER A 47 4.94 2.57 -4.72
C SER A 47 6.28 3.24 -4.97
N ALA A 48 6.56 4.39 -4.35
CA ALA A 48 7.86 5.04 -4.43
C ALA A 48 8.95 4.18 -3.75
N MET A 49 8.63 3.56 -2.61
CA MET A 49 9.52 2.61 -1.93
C MET A 49 9.84 1.41 -2.83
N ALA A 50 8.82 0.78 -3.40
CA ALA A 50 9.00 -0.34 -4.33
C ALA A 50 9.84 0.07 -5.54
N GLN A 51 9.59 1.26 -6.11
CA GLN A 51 10.34 1.79 -7.25
C GLN A 51 11.81 2.00 -6.91
N VAL A 52 12.12 2.71 -5.81
CA VAL A 52 13.52 2.99 -5.42
C VAL A 52 14.30 1.70 -5.18
N LEU A 53 13.69 0.70 -4.56
CA LEU A 53 14.32 -0.59 -4.35
C LEU A 53 14.54 -1.32 -5.68
N LEU A 54 13.54 -1.41 -6.55
CA LEU A 54 13.65 -2.07 -7.85
C LEU A 54 14.69 -1.40 -8.74
N ASP A 55 14.66 -0.07 -8.87
CA ASP A 55 15.63 0.68 -9.68
C ASP A 55 17.06 0.51 -9.13
N GLY A 56 17.20 0.55 -7.80
CA GLY A 56 18.47 0.29 -7.11
C GLY A 56 19.01 -1.14 -7.30
N LEU A 57 18.13 -2.10 -7.54
CA LEU A 57 18.49 -3.48 -7.88
C LEU A 57 18.75 -3.69 -9.37
N GLY A 58 18.63 -2.65 -10.18
CA GLY A 58 18.93 -2.68 -11.60
C GLY A 58 17.74 -2.99 -12.49
N TYR A 59 16.50 -2.94 -12.02
CA TYR A 59 15.30 -2.96 -12.86
C TYR A 59 15.08 -1.57 -13.49
N GLN A 60 14.11 -1.47 -14.38
CA GLN A 60 13.63 -0.21 -14.97
C GLN A 60 12.14 -0.08 -14.66
N THR A 61 11.80 0.81 -13.75
CA THR A 61 10.43 0.94 -13.30
C THR A 61 9.69 2.05 -14.05
N LYS A 62 8.37 1.91 -14.14
CA LYS A 62 7.48 2.94 -14.65
C LYS A 62 6.19 2.94 -13.83
N GLN A 63 5.86 4.07 -13.24
CA GLN A 63 4.56 4.28 -12.62
C GLN A 63 3.54 4.80 -13.63
N THR A 64 2.29 4.35 -13.50
CA THR A 64 1.13 4.83 -14.27
C THR A 64 0.02 5.18 -13.29
N SER A 65 -0.30 6.46 -13.19
CA SER A 65 -1.41 6.93 -12.35
C SER A 65 -2.75 6.67 -13.07
N ALA A 66 -3.66 5.99 -12.38
CA ALA A 66 -4.99 5.65 -12.90
C ALA A 66 -5.96 5.33 -11.75
N SER A 67 -7.27 5.24 -12.05
CA SER A 67 -8.25 4.70 -11.10
C SER A 67 -8.04 3.20 -10.86
N GLN A 68 -8.50 2.70 -9.72
CA GLN A 68 -8.36 1.29 -9.34
C GLN A 68 -8.91 0.32 -10.42
N GLN A 69 -10.04 0.65 -11.07
CA GLN A 69 -10.60 -0.19 -12.12
C GLN A 69 -9.70 -0.26 -13.36
N ILE A 70 -9.10 0.87 -13.73
CA ILE A 70 -8.16 0.93 -14.86
C ILE A 70 -6.88 0.17 -14.53
N ILE A 71 -6.42 0.23 -13.28
CA ILE A 71 -5.25 -0.51 -12.82
C ILE A 71 -5.51 -2.02 -12.90
N PHE A 72 -6.62 -2.52 -12.37
CA PHE A 72 -6.94 -3.96 -12.44
C PHE A 72 -7.11 -4.43 -13.90
N ALA A 73 -7.76 -3.64 -14.75
CA ALA A 73 -7.83 -3.92 -16.17
C ALA A 73 -6.43 -3.90 -16.83
N GLY A 74 -5.57 -2.96 -16.44
CA GLY A 74 -4.19 -2.88 -16.93
C GLY A 74 -3.35 -4.10 -16.54
N ILE A 75 -3.53 -4.64 -15.34
CA ILE A 75 -2.87 -5.87 -14.88
C ILE A 75 -3.40 -7.07 -15.67
N ARG A 76 -4.72 -7.20 -15.83
CA ARG A 76 -5.36 -8.23 -16.67
C ARG A 76 -4.79 -8.23 -18.09
N ASP A 77 -4.66 -7.05 -18.67
CA ASP A 77 -4.22 -6.86 -20.07
C ASP A 77 -2.68 -6.89 -20.20
N LYS A 78 -1.96 -7.23 -19.11
CA LYS A 78 -0.49 -7.26 -19.04
C LYS A 78 0.17 -5.94 -19.46
N ARG A 79 -0.51 -4.81 -19.25
CA ARG A 79 0.02 -3.45 -19.40
C ARG A 79 0.64 -2.92 -18.13
N LEU A 80 0.20 -3.44 -16.99
CA LEU A 80 0.76 -3.23 -15.66
C LEU A 80 1.16 -4.57 -15.07
N ASP A 81 2.12 -4.57 -14.17
CA ASP A 81 2.62 -5.75 -13.51
C ASP A 81 2.11 -5.87 -12.08
N MET A 82 1.91 -4.74 -11.39
CA MET A 82 1.56 -4.73 -9.96
C MET A 82 0.82 -3.46 -9.52
N PHE A 83 0.19 -3.58 -8.33
CA PHE A 83 -0.48 -2.50 -7.61
C PHE A 83 -0.37 -2.76 -6.09
N LEU A 84 0.11 -1.77 -5.32
CA LEU A 84 0.39 -1.90 -3.89
C LEU A 84 -0.68 -1.27 -2.99
N GLY A 85 -1.92 -1.17 -3.46
CA GLY A 85 -2.97 -0.41 -2.75
C GLY A 85 -4.33 -1.08 -2.75
N TYR A 86 -4.41 -2.42 -2.72
CA TYR A 86 -5.69 -3.10 -2.58
C TYR A 86 -6.13 -3.07 -1.11
N TRP A 87 -6.98 -2.12 -0.77
CA TRP A 87 -7.63 -2.00 0.53
C TRP A 87 -8.79 -2.99 0.65
N ASN A 88 -8.62 -4.01 1.48
CA ASN A 88 -9.64 -5.02 1.77
C ASN A 88 -10.29 -4.70 3.13
N PRO A 89 -11.65 -4.67 3.25
CA PRO A 89 -12.64 -5.08 2.26
C PRO A 89 -13.21 -3.95 1.37
N ILE A 90 -12.78 -2.71 1.54
CA ILE A 90 -13.36 -1.54 0.85
C ILE A 90 -13.37 -1.72 -0.69
N MET A 91 -12.33 -2.32 -1.26
CA MET A 91 -12.20 -2.54 -2.70
C MET A 91 -12.63 -3.94 -3.16
N THR A 92 -13.09 -4.80 -2.26
CA THR A 92 -13.41 -6.20 -2.58
C THR A 92 -14.41 -6.29 -3.74
N GLN A 93 -15.47 -5.49 -3.74
CA GLN A 93 -16.45 -5.50 -4.80
C GLN A 93 -15.84 -5.17 -6.18
N THR A 94 -14.82 -4.31 -6.21
CA THR A 94 -14.15 -3.89 -7.46
C THR A 94 -13.19 -4.97 -7.97
N ILE A 95 -12.44 -5.64 -7.08
CA ILE A 95 -11.40 -6.61 -7.48
C ILE A 95 -11.97 -8.00 -7.75
N THR A 96 -13.05 -8.42 -7.05
CA THR A 96 -13.60 -9.78 -7.11
C THR A 96 -13.79 -10.30 -8.54
N PRO A 97 -14.35 -9.55 -9.50
CA PRO A 97 -14.51 -10.04 -10.88
C PRO A 97 -13.17 -10.45 -11.54
N PHE A 98 -12.09 -9.75 -11.21
CA PHE A 98 -10.76 -10.04 -11.75
C PHE A 98 -10.10 -11.23 -11.06
N VAL A 99 -10.31 -11.39 -9.75
CA VAL A 99 -9.81 -12.53 -8.96
C VAL A 99 -10.52 -13.81 -9.38
N ASP A 100 -11.86 -13.81 -9.46
CA ASP A 100 -12.65 -14.97 -9.84
C ASP A 100 -12.33 -15.44 -11.27
N ALA A 101 -12.07 -14.50 -12.17
CA ALA A 101 -11.62 -14.79 -13.54
C ALA A 101 -10.11 -15.13 -13.62
N LYS A 102 -9.37 -15.18 -12.50
CA LYS A 102 -7.92 -15.42 -12.44
C LYS A 102 -7.10 -14.46 -13.31
N GLN A 103 -7.57 -13.24 -13.42
CA GLN A 103 -6.96 -12.18 -14.23
C GLN A 103 -5.97 -11.32 -13.44
N VAL A 104 -6.03 -11.40 -12.11
CA VAL A 104 -5.08 -10.80 -11.18
C VAL A 104 -4.80 -11.78 -10.05
N LYS A 105 -3.67 -11.64 -9.38
CA LYS A 105 -3.27 -12.41 -8.19
C LYS A 105 -3.08 -11.43 -7.03
N VAL A 106 -3.80 -11.63 -5.94
CA VAL A 106 -3.51 -11.00 -4.65
C VAL A 106 -2.40 -11.80 -3.98
N LEU A 107 -1.39 -11.18 -3.41
CA LEU A 107 -0.31 -11.86 -2.70
C LEU A 107 -0.84 -12.59 -1.47
N ASP A 108 -0.06 -13.54 -0.95
CA ASP A 108 -0.52 -14.45 0.10
C ASP A 108 -0.53 -13.81 1.51
N LYS A 109 0.11 -12.64 1.65
CA LYS A 109 0.16 -11.86 2.90
C LYS A 109 -0.15 -10.38 2.61
N PRO A 110 -0.82 -9.68 3.52
CA PRO A 110 -1.01 -8.25 3.39
C PRO A 110 0.32 -7.51 3.55
N SER A 111 0.44 -6.38 2.89
CA SER A 111 1.54 -5.44 3.10
C SER A 111 1.32 -4.57 4.34
N LEU A 112 0.07 -4.43 4.78
CA LEU A 112 -0.32 -3.73 6.00
C LEU A 112 -1.51 -4.45 6.65
N GLU A 113 -1.38 -4.81 7.95
CA GLU A 113 -2.42 -5.57 8.68
C GLU A 113 -3.34 -4.67 9.50
N ASP A 114 -2.81 -3.61 10.09
CA ASP A 114 -3.52 -2.74 11.03
C ASP A 114 -4.02 -1.45 10.38
N ALA A 115 -4.92 -1.60 9.39
CA ALA A 115 -5.56 -0.49 8.73
C ALA A 115 -7.02 -0.32 9.21
N ARG A 116 -7.55 0.87 9.00
CA ARG A 116 -8.97 1.21 9.21
C ARG A 116 -9.44 2.16 8.11
N ALA A 117 -10.67 2.00 7.65
CA ALA A 117 -11.28 2.88 6.68
C ALA A 117 -12.79 3.00 6.95
N THR A 118 -13.26 4.17 7.41
CA THR A 118 -14.64 4.39 7.81
C THR A 118 -14.99 5.89 7.81
N LEU A 119 -16.19 6.27 8.25
CA LEU A 119 -16.55 7.67 8.40
C LEU A 119 -15.99 8.27 9.69
N ALA A 120 -15.60 9.53 9.61
CA ALA A 120 -15.03 10.30 10.71
C ALA A 120 -15.64 11.69 10.81
N VAL A 121 -15.52 12.28 11.98
CA VAL A 121 -15.92 13.65 12.29
C VAL A 121 -14.85 14.32 13.14
N PRO A 122 -14.72 15.66 13.09
CA PRO A 122 -13.93 16.37 14.07
C PRO A 122 -14.43 16.14 15.49
N LYS A 123 -13.52 16.03 16.46
CA LYS A 123 -13.82 15.72 17.85
C LYS A 123 -14.90 16.65 18.45
N TYR A 124 -14.91 17.94 18.10
CA TYR A 124 -15.92 18.87 18.60
C TYR A 124 -17.37 18.52 18.18
N LEU A 125 -17.57 17.73 17.11
CA LEU A 125 -18.88 17.19 16.74
C LEU A 125 -19.22 15.93 17.53
N ALA A 126 -18.23 15.07 17.76
CA ALA A 126 -18.39 13.90 18.63
C ALA A 126 -18.76 14.32 20.06
N ASP A 127 -18.16 15.40 20.57
CA ASP A 127 -18.48 15.98 21.87
C ASP A 127 -19.91 16.56 21.94
N LYS A 128 -20.48 16.97 20.79
CA LYS A 128 -21.89 17.38 20.65
C LYS A 128 -22.87 16.23 20.46
N GLY A 129 -22.36 14.98 20.40
CA GLY A 129 -23.20 13.79 20.32
C GLY A 129 -23.21 13.09 18.96
N LEU A 130 -22.44 13.54 17.93
CA LEU A 130 -22.29 12.84 16.66
C LEU A 130 -21.19 11.78 16.81
N LYS A 131 -21.53 10.59 17.31
CA LYS A 131 -20.58 9.53 17.64
C LYS A 131 -20.76 8.25 16.83
N THR A 132 -21.94 8.05 16.25
CA THR A 132 -22.27 6.83 15.52
C THR A 132 -22.80 7.13 14.13
N PHE A 133 -22.82 6.14 13.25
CA PHE A 133 -23.44 6.27 11.94
C PHE A 133 -24.91 6.70 12.03
N ALA A 134 -25.63 6.17 13.02
CA ALA A 134 -27.03 6.51 13.26
C ALA A 134 -27.23 7.95 13.78
N ASP A 135 -26.17 8.60 14.27
CA ASP A 135 -26.29 10.01 14.70
C ASP A 135 -26.18 10.99 13.52
N ILE A 136 -25.60 10.59 12.39
CA ILE A 136 -25.35 11.50 11.25
C ILE A 136 -26.64 12.21 10.82
N HIS A 137 -27.76 11.48 10.70
CA HIS A 137 -29.02 12.08 10.26
C HIS A 137 -29.58 13.12 11.23
N LYS A 138 -29.23 13.07 12.51
CA LYS A 138 -29.65 14.06 13.52
C LYS A 138 -28.97 15.41 13.30
N PHE A 139 -27.84 15.43 12.62
CA PHE A 139 -27.06 16.61 12.27
C PHE A 139 -27.22 17.02 10.81
N GLU A 140 -28.27 16.55 10.11
CA GLU A 140 -28.49 16.80 8.68
C GLU A 140 -28.38 18.29 8.33
N LYS A 141 -29.00 19.16 9.15
CA LYS A 141 -29.03 20.62 8.93
C LYS A 141 -27.62 21.21 9.04
N GLU A 142 -26.90 20.91 10.12
CA GLU A 142 -25.55 21.39 10.39
C GLU A 142 -24.53 20.89 9.36
N LEU A 143 -24.69 19.63 8.90
CA LEU A 143 -23.87 19.00 7.86
C LEU A 143 -24.26 19.47 6.45
N GLY A 144 -25.39 20.20 6.30
CA GLY A 144 -25.94 20.56 5.00
C GLY A 144 -26.31 19.37 4.12
N GLY A 145 -26.62 18.22 4.75
CA GLY A 145 -26.93 16.96 4.06
C GLY A 145 -25.75 16.39 3.25
N LYS A 146 -24.51 16.59 3.68
CA LYS A 146 -23.31 16.21 2.91
C LYS A 146 -22.42 15.24 3.68
N ILE A 147 -21.89 14.26 2.95
CA ILE A 147 -20.80 13.39 3.37
C ILE A 147 -19.66 13.59 2.39
N TYR A 148 -18.45 13.82 2.87
CA TYR A 148 -17.29 14.06 2.01
C TYR A 148 -16.52 12.77 1.77
N GLY A 149 -16.43 12.38 0.51
CA GLY A 149 -15.69 11.21 0.02
C GLY A 149 -14.48 11.60 -0.81
N ILE A 150 -13.85 10.58 -1.37
CA ILE A 150 -12.68 10.69 -2.23
C ILE A 150 -13.08 10.70 -3.72
N GLU A 151 -12.25 10.16 -4.62
CA GLU A 151 -12.54 10.23 -6.05
C GLU A 151 -13.73 9.34 -6.48
N PRO A 152 -14.44 9.73 -7.53
CA PRO A 152 -15.51 8.93 -8.12
C PRO A 152 -15.03 7.53 -8.50
N GLY A 153 -15.85 6.53 -8.18
CA GLY A 153 -15.55 5.13 -8.48
C GLY A 153 -14.65 4.44 -7.47
N SER A 154 -14.19 5.12 -6.40
CA SER A 154 -13.52 4.45 -5.30
C SER A 154 -14.45 3.47 -4.60
N GLY A 155 -13.87 2.42 -3.97
CA GLY A 155 -14.62 1.44 -3.20
C GLY A 155 -15.39 2.10 -2.05
N ALA A 156 -14.77 3.06 -1.37
CA ALA A 156 -15.39 3.83 -0.29
C ALA A 156 -16.63 4.60 -0.76
N ASN A 157 -16.48 5.38 -1.83
CA ASN A 157 -17.61 6.16 -2.37
C ASN A 157 -18.74 5.24 -2.86
N THR A 158 -18.41 4.09 -3.44
CA THR A 158 -19.41 3.09 -3.86
C THR A 158 -20.23 2.59 -2.69
N GLN A 159 -19.59 2.27 -1.56
CA GLN A 159 -20.28 1.78 -0.36
C GLN A 159 -21.10 2.91 0.31
N ILE A 160 -20.55 4.12 0.41
CA ILE A 160 -21.28 5.29 0.97
C ILE A 160 -22.52 5.59 0.12
N LYS A 161 -22.41 5.59 -1.20
CA LYS A 161 -23.56 5.75 -2.09
C LYS A 161 -24.62 4.66 -1.90
N ALA A 162 -24.19 3.43 -1.68
CA ALA A 162 -25.09 2.32 -1.42
C ALA A 162 -25.86 2.51 -0.08
N MET A 163 -25.20 3.00 0.97
CA MET A 163 -25.84 3.35 2.24
C MET A 163 -26.88 4.45 2.06
N ILE A 164 -26.54 5.52 1.31
CA ILE A 164 -27.44 6.62 0.99
C ILE A 164 -28.66 6.11 0.22
N ALA A 165 -28.45 5.35 -0.86
CA ALA A 165 -29.52 4.82 -1.70
C ALA A 165 -30.49 3.89 -0.95
N LYS A 166 -29.97 3.14 0.02
CA LYS A 166 -30.77 2.25 0.88
C LYS A 166 -31.38 2.94 2.10
N ASN A 167 -31.17 4.25 2.26
CA ASN A 167 -31.51 5.01 3.46
C ASN A 167 -30.99 4.34 4.77
N GLN A 168 -29.84 3.67 4.68
CA GLN A 168 -29.21 3.06 5.85
C GLN A 168 -28.78 4.16 6.82
N PHE A 169 -28.96 3.97 8.12
CA PHE A 169 -28.70 4.99 9.16
C PHE A 169 -29.48 6.31 8.99
N GLY A 170 -30.56 6.33 8.18
CA GLY A 170 -31.30 7.55 7.90
C GLY A 170 -30.60 8.50 6.90
N LEU A 171 -29.66 8.01 6.10
CA LEU A 171 -28.84 8.81 5.20
C LEU A 171 -29.49 9.14 3.85
N GLY A 172 -30.75 8.73 3.60
CA GLY A 172 -31.41 8.86 2.28
C GLY A 172 -31.54 10.29 1.76
N LYS A 173 -31.39 11.30 2.61
CA LYS A 173 -31.39 12.73 2.21
C LYS A 173 -30.00 13.30 2.01
N PHE A 174 -28.96 12.53 2.33
CA PHE A 174 -27.58 12.99 2.19
C PHE A 174 -27.08 12.85 0.76
N GLN A 175 -26.07 13.64 0.44
CA GLN A 175 -25.33 13.58 -0.81
C GLN A 175 -23.85 13.33 -0.53
N LEU A 176 -23.25 12.42 -1.28
CA LEU A 176 -21.82 12.24 -1.26
C LEU A 176 -21.14 13.31 -2.11
N VAL A 177 -20.25 14.09 -1.51
CA VAL A 177 -19.40 15.05 -2.20
C VAL A 177 -18.14 14.30 -2.62
N GLU A 178 -18.07 13.97 -3.91
CA GLU A 178 -16.91 13.28 -4.49
C GLU A 178 -15.87 14.28 -4.97
N SER A 179 -14.59 14.01 -4.71
CA SER A 179 -13.50 14.89 -5.15
C SER A 179 -12.22 14.09 -5.42
N SER A 180 -11.25 14.20 -4.57
CA SER A 180 -10.03 13.41 -4.45
C SER A 180 -9.63 13.40 -2.98
N GLU A 181 -8.65 12.59 -2.58
CA GLU A 181 -8.08 12.65 -1.23
C GLU A 181 -7.71 14.10 -0.85
N ALA A 182 -6.87 14.74 -1.66
CA ALA A 182 -6.44 16.12 -1.41
C ALA A 182 -7.62 17.13 -1.37
N GLY A 183 -8.61 16.95 -2.25
CA GLY A 183 -9.81 17.82 -2.29
C GLY A 183 -10.68 17.63 -1.06
N MET A 184 -10.89 16.41 -0.62
CA MET A 184 -11.63 16.06 0.59
C MET A 184 -10.90 16.62 1.82
N LEU A 185 -9.61 16.37 1.98
CA LEU A 185 -8.81 16.88 3.11
C LEU A 185 -8.82 18.41 3.18
N ALA A 186 -8.70 19.09 2.03
CA ALA A 186 -8.80 20.56 1.98
C ALA A 186 -10.17 21.07 2.42
N ALA A 187 -11.25 20.36 2.10
CA ALA A 187 -12.60 20.72 2.54
C ALA A 187 -12.76 20.51 4.05
N VAL A 188 -12.28 19.38 4.57
CA VAL A 188 -12.30 19.05 6.01
C VAL A 188 -11.49 20.07 6.80
N ASP A 189 -10.29 20.40 6.36
CA ASP A 189 -9.41 21.38 7.02
C ASP A 189 -10.06 22.76 7.09
N ARG A 190 -10.72 23.23 6.02
CA ARG A 190 -11.50 24.49 6.05
C ARG A 190 -12.63 24.43 7.06
N ALA A 191 -13.39 23.33 7.11
CA ALA A 191 -14.49 23.15 8.06
C ALA A 191 -13.98 23.14 9.50
N VAL A 192 -12.90 22.43 9.78
CA VAL A 192 -12.26 22.35 11.10
C VAL A 192 -11.80 23.73 11.59
N ARG A 193 -11.10 24.50 10.74
CA ARG A 193 -10.67 25.87 11.10
C ARG A 193 -11.83 26.79 11.42
N ARG A 194 -13.00 26.60 10.78
CA ARG A 194 -14.20 27.41 11.01
C ARG A 194 -15.13 26.83 12.08
N LYS A 195 -14.78 25.67 12.65
CA LYS A 195 -15.65 24.91 13.56
C LYS A 195 -17.01 24.56 12.94
N GLU A 196 -17.06 24.42 11.61
CA GLU A 196 -18.24 24.00 10.85
C GLU A 196 -18.41 22.47 10.95
N ALA A 197 -19.67 22.00 10.78
CA ALA A 197 -19.93 20.57 10.81
C ALA A 197 -19.48 19.90 9.50
N VAL A 198 -18.76 18.79 9.64
CA VAL A 198 -18.30 17.96 8.51
C VAL A 198 -18.25 16.50 8.93
N VAL A 199 -18.74 15.60 8.06
CA VAL A 199 -18.53 14.16 8.12
C VAL A 199 -17.83 13.74 6.84
N PHE A 200 -16.80 12.91 6.97
CA PHE A 200 -15.92 12.58 5.86
C PHE A 200 -15.41 11.14 5.94
N PHE A 201 -14.98 10.60 4.82
CA PHE A 201 -14.29 9.32 4.78
C PHE A 201 -12.87 9.49 5.32
N GLY A 202 -12.57 8.79 6.41
CA GLY A 202 -11.26 8.78 7.04
C GLY A 202 -10.65 7.39 7.05
N TRP A 203 -9.32 7.32 7.10
CA TRP A 203 -8.61 6.05 7.21
C TRP A 203 -7.32 6.19 8.02
N ALA A 204 -6.84 5.05 8.51
CA ALA A 204 -5.54 4.90 9.15
C ALA A 204 -4.82 3.69 8.52
N PRO A 205 -3.49 3.77 8.28
CA PRO A 205 -2.63 4.92 8.60
C PRO A 205 -2.83 6.10 7.64
N HIS A 206 -2.79 7.28 8.18
CA HIS A 206 -2.72 8.53 7.42
C HIS A 206 -2.39 9.69 8.37
N PRO A 207 -1.57 10.68 7.97
CA PRO A 207 -1.25 11.84 8.80
C PRO A 207 -2.47 12.67 9.24
N MET A 208 -3.62 12.57 8.56
CA MET A 208 -4.85 13.22 9.02
C MET A 208 -5.21 12.86 10.46
N ASN A 209 -4.85 11.65 10.92
CA ASN A 209 -5.12 11.18 12.28
C ASN A 209 -4.31 11.94 13.36
N VAL A 210 -3.25 12.61 12.97
CA VAL A 210 -2.42 13.46 13.82
C VAL A 210 -2.77 14.94 13.62
N ASN A 211 -3.01 15.32 12.36
CA ASN A 211 -3.20 16.73 11.96
C ASN A 211 -4.61 17.24 12.26
N ILE A 212 -5.59 16.36 12.41
CA ILE A 212 -6.99 16.67 12.68
C ILE A 212 -7.37 16.00 14.00
N ASP A 213 -7.85 16.77 14.97
CA ASP A 213 -8.49 16.23 16.18
C ASP A 213 -9.86 15.64 15.77
N MET A 214 -9.86 14.36 15.40
CA MET A 214 -11.00 13.65 14.82
C MET A 214 -11.32 12.36 15.57
N VAL A 215 -12.54 11.87 15.35
CA VAL A 215 -13.06 10.62 15.89
C VAL A 215 -13.68 9.82 14.75
N TYR A 216 -13.36 8.53 14.64
CA TYR A 216 -14.09 7.60 13.81
C TYR A 216 -15.46 7.31 14.40
N LEU A 217 -16.47 7.25 13.54
CA LEU A 217 -17.84 6.95 13.98
C LEU A 217 -18.01 5.46 14.25
N GLY A 218 -18.67 5.13 15.35
CA GLY A 218 -19.02 3.75 15.72
C GLY A 218 -20.39 3.30 15.21
N ASP A 219 -20.78 2.08 15.57
CA ASP A 219 -22.05 1.45 15.22
C ASP A 219 -22.29 1.40 13.71
N SER A 220 -21.22 1.16 12.94
CA SER A 220 -21.25 1.12 11.48
C SER A 220 -21.97 -0.09 10.90
N GLN A 221 -22.28 -1.11 11.72
CA GLN A 221 -22.86 -2.39 11.27
C GLN A 221 -22.05 -3.00 10.11
N ASP A 222 -20.73 -2.89 10.20
CA ASP A 222 -19.79 -3.37 9.18
C ASP A 222 -19.99 -2.77 7.77
N ALA A 223 -20.67 -1.64 7.66
CA ALA A 223 -21.01 -1.03 6.37
C ALA A 223 -19.79 -0.64 5.52
N LEU A 224 -18.65 -0.38 6.15
CA LEU A 224 -17.38 -0.06 5.48
C LEU A 224 -16.26 -1.08 5.80
N GLY A 225 -16.59 -2.17 6.49
CA GLY A 225 -15.69 -3.22 6.90
C GLY A 225 -15.98 -3.68 8.32
N PRO A 226 -15.51 -4.88 8.73
CA PRO A 226 -15.70 -5.42 10.06
C PRO A 226 -15.06 -4.52 11.13
N ASP A 227 -15.45 -4.73 12.40
CA ASP A 227 -14.85 -4.04 13.55
C ASP A 227 -14.70 -2.51 13.35
N GLU A 228 -15.78 -1.85 12.90
CA GLU A 228 -15.82 -0.40 12.65
C GLU A 228 -14.85 0.06 11.55
N GLY A 229 -14.80 -0.70 10.47
CA GLY A 229 -14.00 -0.38 9.29
C GLY A 229 -12.57 -0.91 9.34
N ARG A 230 -12.30 -1.98 10.12
CA ARG A 230 -11.02 -2.67 10.07
C ARG A 230 -10.69 -3.07 8.63
N ALA A 231 -9.45 -2.83 8.24
CA ALA A 231 -8.97 -3.09 6.89
C ALA A 231 -7.56 -3.66 6.90
N THR A 232 -7.18 -4.22 5.76
CA THR A 232 -5.82 -4.66 5.45
C THR A 232 -5.47 -4.18 4.04
N VAL A 233 -4.20 -3.91 3.77
CA VAL A 233 -3.75 -3.53 2.43
C VAL A 233 -2.92 -4.64 1.82
N TRP A 234 -3.13 -4.90 0.54
CA TRP A 234 -2.52 -6.01 -0.16
C TRP A 234 -1.88 -5.55 -1.47
N THR A 235 -0.83 -6.25 -1.85
CA THR A 235 -0.24 -6.12 -3.18
C THR A 235 -0.96 -7.06 -4.15
N VAL A 236 -1.24 -6.55 -5.35
CA VAL A 236 -1.86 -7.28 -6.46
C VAL A 236 -0.89 -7.32 -7.62
N THR A 237 -0.75 -8.48 -8.26
CA THR A 237 0.13 -8.67 -9.42
C THR A 237 -0.58 -9.33 -10.59
N ALA A 238 0.08 -9.35 -11.76
CA ALA A 238 -0.33 -10.24 -12.84
C ALA A 238 -0.27 -11.70 -12.36
N PRO A 239 -1.19 -12.59 -12.82
CA PRO A 239 -1.31 -13.94 -12.29
C PRO A 239 -0.03 -14.77 -12.41
N ASP A 240 0.73 -14.56 -13.50
CA ASP A 240 1.97 -15.27 -13.83
C ASP A 240 3.23 -14.56 -13.32
N TYR A 241 3.09 -13.46 -12.54
CA TYR A 241 4.23 -12.61 -12.18
C TYR A 241 5.24 -13.33 -11.29
N ALA A 242 4.78 -14.11 -10.33
CA ALA A 242 5.65 -14.86 -9.42
C ALA A 242 6.53 -15.90 -10.16
N GLU A 243 5.97 -16.56 -11.18
CA GLU A 243 6.67 -17.55 -11.97
C GLU A 243 7.62 -16.91 -12.99
N ARG A 244 7.16 -15.84 -13.59
CA ARG A 244 7.88 -15.12 -14.64
C ARG A 244 9.04 -14.26 -14.09
N CYS A 245 8.83 -13.60 -12.96
CA CYS A 245 9.76 -12.65 -12.34
C CYS A 245 9.92 -12.92 -10.83
N PRO A 246 10.51 -14.07 -10.45
CA PRO A 246 10.51 -14.56 -9.07
C PRO A 246 11.28 -13.66 -8.11
N ASN A 247 12.34 -12.99 -8.55
CA ASN A 247 13.12 -12.12 -7.69
C ASN A 247 12.39 -10.78 -7.41
N ALA A 248 11.87 -10.14 -8.46
CA ALA A 248 11.02 -8.94 -8.27
C ALA A 248 9.77 -9.26 -7.44
N HIS A 249 9.13 -10.42 -7.67
CA HIS A 249 8.00 -10.88 -6.85
C HIS A 249 8.38 -11.08 -5.39
N ARG A 250 9.56 -11.65 -5.10
CA ARG A 250 10.06 -11.82 -3.73
C ARG A 250 10.20 -10.47 -3.02
N LEU A 251 10.80 -9.48 -3.68
CA LEU A 251 10.87 -8.13 -3.12
C LEU A 251 9.49 -7.61 -2.74
N LEU A 252 8.50 -7.72 -3.65
CA LEU A 252 7.13 -7.28 -3.35
C LEU A 252 6.49 -8.03 -2.17
N ALA A 253 6.73 -9.33 -2.07
CA ALA A 253 6.22 -10.16 -0.98
C ALA A 253 6.88 -9.82 0.38
N ASN A 254 8.10 -9.30 0.35
CA ASN A 254 8.80 -8.84 1.54
C ASN A 254 8.36 -7.44 1.99
N LEU A 255 7.79 -6.62 1.08
CA LEU A 255 7.32 -5.27 1.44
C LEU A 255 6.13 -5.37 2.38
N ASN A 256 6.39 -5.14 3.64
CA ASN A 256 5.40 -5.00 4.69
C ASN A 256 5.70 -3.75 5.52
N PHE A 257 4.66 -3.10 5.96
CA PHE A 257 4.72 -1.83 6.65
C PHE A 257 3.96 -1.93 7.98
N SER A 258 4.42 -1.20 8.99
CA SER A 258 3.57 -0.91 10.14
C SER A 258 2.71 0.32 9.87
N ALA A 259 1.59 0.46 10.55
CA ALA A 259 0.74 1.65 10.44
C ALA A 259 1.49 2.94 10.84
N GLU A 260 2.40 2.84 11.81
CA GLU A 260 3.23 3.97 12.25
C GLU A 260 4.22 4.37 11.14
N ASP A 261 4.97 3.41 10.60
CA ASP A 261 5.98 3.69 9.57
C ASP A 261 5.33 4.24 8.30
N GLU A 262 4.20 3.66 7.87
CA GLU A 262 3.50 4.14 6.68
C GLU A 262 2.97 5.57 6.88
N SER A 263 2.43 5.90 8.06
CA SER A 263 2.04 7.28 8.40
C SER A 263 3.24 8.24 8.32
N ARG A 264 4.43 7.81 8.81
CA ARG A 264 5.66 8.61 8.77
C ARG A 264 6.19 8.76 7.34
N MET A 265 6.10 7.73 6.50
CA MET A 265 6.47 7.80 5.08
C MET A 265 5.57 8.74 4.28
N MET A 266 4.29 8.87 4.66
CA MET A 266 3.35 9.78 3.99
C MET A 266 3.56 11.25 4.34
N GLN A 267 4.06 11.58 5.53
CA GLN A 267 4.16 12.98 5.98
C GLN A 267 4.96 13.87 5.03
N PRO A 268 6.15 13.47 4.52
CA PRO A 268 6.88 14.27 3.55
C PRO A 268 6.09 14.56 2.26
N LEU A 269 5.24 13.64 1.82
CA LEU A 269 4.42 13.80 0.61
C LEU A 269 3.34 14.87 0.82
N LEU A 270 2.73 14.93 2.00
CA LEU A 270 1.79 16.00 2.37
C LEU A 270 2.49 17.36 2.48
N ASP A 271 3.78 17.36 2.82
CA ASP A 271 4.64 18.55 2.82
C ASP A 271 5.17 18.88 1.40
N HIS A 272 4.61 18.25 0.36
CA HIS A 272 4.96 18.43 -1.05
C HIS A 272 6.40 18.07 -1.42
N LYS A 273 7.05 17.18 -0.65
CA LYS A 273 8.36 16.64 -1.01
C LYS A 273 8.23 15.55 -2.07
N ASP A 274 9.30 15.36 -2.84
CA ASP A 274 9.37 14.30 -3.85
C ASP A 274 9.27 12.92 -3.21
N ALA A 275 8.44 12.04 -3.77
CA ALA A 275 8.16 10.73 -3.20
C ALA A 275 9.36 9.78 -3.31
N LEU A 276 10.10 9.81 -4.41
CA LEU A 276 11.26 8.94 -4.60
C LEU A 276 12.42 9.37 -3.70
N GLU A 277 12.64 10.68 -3.56
CA GLU A 277 13.65 11.20 -2.63
C GLU A 277 13.28 10.88 -1.17
N SER A 278 12.01 11.00 -0.81
CA SER A 278 11.52 10.62 0.53
C SER A 278 11.73 9.12 0.80
N ALA A 279 11.47 8.26 -0.18
CA ALA A 279 11.74 6.83 -0.07
C ALA A 279 13.24 6.51 0.04
N ARG A 280 14.10 7.20 -0.73
CA ARG A 280 15.56 7.06 -0.59
C ARG A 280 16.04 7.47 0.79
N GLN A 281 15.51 8.57 1.31
CA GLN A 281 15.87 9.04 2.66
C GLN A 281 15.43 8.04 3.71
N TRP A 282 14.20 7.51 3.62
CA TRP A 282 13.72 6.46 4.52
C TRP A 282 14.66 5.26 4.56
N LEU A 283 15.08 4.74 3.41
CA LEU A 283 15.99 3.59 3.30
C LEU A 283 17.39 3.85 3.89
N LYS A 284 17.83 5.10 3.94
CA LYS A 284 19.08 5.50 4.62
C LYS A 284 18.91 5.53 6.13
N ASP A 285 17.76 6.02 6.59
CA ASP A 285 17.48 6.24 8.01
C ASP A 285 16.99 4.96 8.72
N HIS A 286 16.48 3.97 7.96
CA HIS A 286 15.92 2.70 8.46
C HIS A 286 16.62 1.48 7.81
N PRO A 287 17.89 1.22 8.17
CA PRO A 287 18.65 0.10 7.58
C PRO A 287 18.03 -1.26 7.91
N GLU A 288 17.29 -1.39 9.02
CA GLU A 288 16.57 -2.60 9.42
C GLU A 288 15.42 -2.94 8.46
N ASP A 289 14.63 -1.96 8.03
CA ASP A 289 13.58 -2.15 7.03
C ASP A 289 14.19 -2.58 5.69
N LYS A 290 15.23 -1.87 5.27
CA LYS A 290 15.96 -2.21 4.06
C LYS A 290 16.47 -3.65 4.09
N ALA A 291 17.07 -4.08 5.21
CA ALA A 291 17.58 -5.45 5.36
C ALA A 291 16.45 -6.48 5.28
N ARG A 292 15.33 -6.24 5.96
CA ARG A 292 14.15 -7.09 5.97
C ARG A 292 13.54 -7.23 4.56
N TRP A 293 13.36 -6.13 3.84
CA TRP A 293 12.77 -6.14 2.51
C TRP A 293 13.68 -6.77 1.45
N LEU A 294 15.00 -6.74 1.66
CA LEU A 294 15.98 -7.35 0.75
C LEU A 294 16.30 -8.82 1.09
N GLU A 295 15.67 -9.42 2.10
CA GLU A 295 15.95 -10.81 2.48
C GLU A 295 15.68 -11.77 1.31
N GLY A 296 16.72 -12.52 0.93
CA GLY A 296 16.67 -13.48 -0.17
C GLY A 296 16.48 -12.85 -1.57
N VAL A 297 16.53 -11.52 -1.67
CA VAL A 297 16.46 -10.78 -2.94
C VAL A 297 17.85 -10.62 -3.54
N THR A 298 17.92 -10.59 -4.86
CA THR A 298 19.14 -10.30 -5.61
C THR A 298 18.98 -9.05 -6.47
N THR A 299 20.09 -8.52 -6.98
CA THR A 299 20.05 -7.58 -8.10
C THR A 299 19.52 -8.28 -9.35
N PHE A 300 19.12 -7.51 -10.35
CA PHE A 300 18.64 -8.05 -11.63
C PHE A 300 19.64 -9.01 -12.28
N ASP A 301 20.94 -8.78 -12.11
CA ASP A 301 22.03 -9.61 -12.61
C ASP A 301 22.45 -10.75 -11.65
N GLY A 302 21.70 -11.00 -10.57
CA GLY A 302 21.85 -12.16 -9.69
C GLY A 302 22.86 -12.00 -8.55
N LYS A 303 23.31 -10.78 -8.22
CA LYS A 303 24.18 -10.54 -7.06
C LYS A 303 23.35 -10.34 -5.78
N PRO A 304 23.86 -10.65 -4.57
CA PRO A 304 23.16 -10.38 -3.33
C PRO A 304 22.73 -8.91 -3.21
N ALA A 305 21.44 -8.64 -2.94
CA ALA A 305 20.88 -7.29 -2.92
C ALA A 305 21.47 -6.43 -1.80
N ALA A 306 21.71 -7.02 -0.62
CA ALA A 306 22.17 -6.29 0.56
C ALA A 306 23.44 -5.47 0.31
N ASP A 307 24.38 -6.01 -0.47
CA ASP A 307 25.69 -5.40 -0.75
C ASP A 307 25.72 -4.62 -2.06
N ASN A 308 24.69 -4.74 -2.91
CA ASN A 308 24.70 -4.25 -4.29
C ASN A 308 23.52 -3.30 -4.62
N LEU A 309 22.73 -2.90 -3.62
CA LEU A 309 21.66 -1.93 -3.82
C LEU A 309 22.24 -0.53 -4.10
N ASN A 310 21.89 0.04 -5.24
CA ASN A 310 22.31 1.40 -5.62
C ASN A 310 21.15 2.39 -5.44
N LEU A 311 21.12 3.10 -4.32
CA LEU A 311 20.09 4.11 -4.03
C LEU A 311 20.21 5.39 -4.87
N SER A 312 21.29 5.56 -5.64
CA SER A 312 21.47 6.69 -6.55
C SER A 312 20.99 6.39 -7.98
N ALA A 313 20.47 5.19 -8.25
CA ALA A 313 19.87 4.86 -9.54
C ALA A 313 18.62 5.71 -9.78
N ASN A 314 18.56 6.32 -10.98
CA ASN A 314 17.44 7.16 -11.43
C ASN A 314 16.38 6.32 -12.13
#